data_edb3150516cea58d38a2aced58a6ab98
#
_entry.id   edb3150516cea58d38a2aced58a6ab98
#
_cell.length_a   1.000
_cell.length_b   1.000
_cell.length_c   1.000
_cell.angle_alpha   90.00
_cell.angle_beta   90.00
_cell.angle_gamma   90.00
#
_symmetry.space_group_name_H-M   'P 1'
#
loop_
_entity.id
_entity.type
_entity.pdbx_description
1 polymer ?
#
loop_
_entity_poly.entity_id
_entity_poly.type
_entity_poly.pdbx_seq_one_letter_code
_entity_poly.pdbx_strand_id
1 'polypeptide(L)'
;GYALGNAMNMGVTLAVYATICRETGRPFIFPGSQVQWKSLTDMTDARLLARHLQWASTTPAARDQAFNVVNGDVFRWSWMWERIAAWFRLKPAPYPEAPIPLEVQLADAASLWEEIARRHALAEHDLHRLASAWHTDADLGRPVEVLTDMSKSRRLGFLDYQSTGDSFYELFAALREARIIP
;
A
#
# COMPACT_ATOMS: atom_id res chain seq x y z
N GLY A 1 3.39 -3.90 0.69
CA GLY A 1 4.56 -4.57 0.16
C GLY A 1 4.43 -4.90 -1.31
N TYR A 2 5.53 -5.13 -2.00
CA TYR A 2 5.55 -5.50 -3.40
C TYR A 2 5.10 -6.97 -3.55
N ALA A 3 3.84 -7.19 -3.93
CA ALA A 3 3.32 -8.51 -4.25
C ALA A 3 2.23 -8.38 -5.32
N LEU A 4 2.46 -8.98 -6.48
CA LEU A 4 1.47 -9.07 -7.56
C LEU A 4 0.53 -10.25 -7.27
N GLY A 5 -0.75 -10.11 -7.65
CA GLY A 5 -1.73 -11.21 -7.57
C GLY A 5 -2.28 -11.51 -6.17
N ASN A 6 -2.11 -10.59 -5.20
CA ASN A 6 -2.71 -10.71 -3.88
C ASN A 6 -3.71 -9.56 -3.63
N ALA A 7 -5.00 -9.85 -3.62
CA ALA A 7 -6.05 -8.87 -3.40
C ALA A 7 -5.96 -8.15 -2.03
N MET A 8 -5.32 -8.76 -1.03
CA MET A 8 -5.09 -8.12 0.28
C MET A 8 -3.89 -7.17 0.28
N ASN A 9 -3.21 -6.96 -0.85
CA ASN A 9 -2.14 -5.99 -0.94
C ASN A 9 -2.71 -4.57 -0.99
N MET A 10 -2.51 -3.80 0.07
CA MET A 10 -2.96 -2.41 0.15
C MET A 10 -2.49 -1.57 -1.05
N GLY A 11 -1.23 -1.73 -1.49
CA GLY A 11 -0.70 -0.96 -2.62
C GLY A 11 -1.46 -1.23 -3.92
N VAL A 12 -1.88 -2.49 -4.17
CA VAL A 12 -2.71 -2.84 -5.32
C VAL A 12 -4.12 -2.24 -5.17
N THR A 13 -4.73 -2.36 -3.99
CA THR A 13 -6.05 -1.75 -3.71
C THR A 13 -6.03 -0.24 -3.93
N LEU A 14 -4.99 0.46 -3.44
CA LEU A 14 -4.84 1.90 -3.63
C LEU A 14 -4.60 2.27 -5.11
N ALA A 15 -3.85 1.47 -5.86
CA ALA A 15 -3.64 1.68 -7.30
C ALA A 15 -4.94 1.54 -8.09
N VAL A 16 -5.75 0.54 -7.78
CA VAL A 16 -7.07 0.33 -8.39
C VAL A 16 -8.01 1.47 -8.04
N TYR A 17 -8.09 1.86 -6.76
CA TYR A 17 -8.90 2.98 -6.32
C TYR A 17 -8.50 4.30 -7.00
N ALA A 18 -7.21 4.61 -7.05
CA ALA A 18 -6.69 5.79 -7.75
C ALA A 18 -7.02 5.77 -9.25
N THR A 19 -6.94 4.59 -9.88
CA THR A 19 -7.33 4.41 -11.29
C THR A 19 -8.82 4.71 -11.48
N ILE A 20 -9.70 4.18 -10.64
CA ILE A 20 -11.14 4.45 -10.70
C ILE A 20 -11.39 5.95 -10.52
N CYS A 21 -10.80 6.60 -9.52
CA CYS A 21 -10.95 8.05 -9.33
C CYS A 21 -10.52 8.83 -10.57
N ARG A 22 -9.39 8.49 -11.19
CA ARG A 22 -8.90 9.15 -12.40
C ARG A 22 -9.84 8.98 -13.59
N GLU A 23 -10.30 7.76 -13.84
CA GLU A 23 -11.13 7.43 -15.01
C GLU A 23 -12.57 7.96 -14.90
N THR A 24 -13.06 8.14 -13.67
CA THR A 24 -14.45 8.59 -13.42
C THR A 24 -14.56 10.04 -12.95
N GLY A 25 -13.44 10.71 -12.66
CA GLY A 25 -13.44 12.07 -12.11
C GLY A 25 -13.87 12.15 -10.64
N ARG A 26 -13.95 11.01 -9.94
CA ARG A 26 -14.30 10.97 -8.51
C ARG A 26 -13.17 11.59 -7.68
N PRO A 27 -13.50 12.21 -6.53
CA PRO A 27 -12.48 12.73 -5.62
C PRO A 27 -11.64 11.59 -5.03
N PHE A 28 -10.32 11.79 -4.95
CA PHE A 28 -9.39 10.83 -4.34
C PHE A 28 -9.29 11.15 -2.84
N ILE A 29 -10.15 10.51 -2.04
CA ILE A 29 -10.33 10.77 -0.60
C ILE A 29 -9.57 9.71 0.20
N PHE A 30 -8.77 10.12 1.21
CA PHE A 30 -8.15 9.19 2.13
C PHE A 30 -9.21 8.46 2.97
N PRO A 31 -9.25 7.12 3.00
CA PRO A 31 -10.36 6.38 3.62
C PRO A 31 -10.17 6.16 5.13
N GLY A 32 -8.96 6.33 5.62
CA GLY A 32 -8.56 5.91 6.96
C GLY A 32 -8.90 6.90 8.07
N SER A 33 -8.51 6.53 9.29
CA SER A 33 -8.72 7.34 10.48
C SER A 33 -7.88 8.62 10.49
N GLN A 34 -8.31 9.62 11.28
CA GLN A 34 -7.52 10.83 11.49
C GLN A 34 -6.16 10.52 12.15
N VAL A 35 -6.12 9.48 12.99
CA VAL A 35 -4.87 9.03 13.60
C VAL A 35 -3.89 8.57 12.50
N GLN A 36 -4.31 7.69 11.60
CA GLN A 36 -3.45 7.23 10.51
C GLN A 36 -3.07 8.37 9.55
N TRP A 37 -3.97 9.33 9.32
CA TRP A 37 -3.68 10.50 8.49
C TRP A 37 -2.55 11.37 9.05
N LYS A 38 -2.55 11.60 10.38
CA LYS A 38 -1.66 12.58 11.04
C LYS A 38 -0.44 11.96 11.72
N SER A 39 -0.54 10.71 12.16
CA SER A 39 0.53 10.04 12.92
C SER A 39 1.63 9.49 12.00
N LEU A 40 2.76 9.19 12.58
CA LEU A 40 3.82 8.43 11.91
C LEU A 40 3.40 6.97 11.76
N THR A 41 3.84 6.35 10.70
CA THR A 41 3.67 4.92 10.44
C THR A 41 4.87 4.37 9.69
N ASP A 42 5.05 3.07 9.74
CA ASP A 42 6.03 2.32 8.96
C ASP A 42 5.35 1.21 8.13
N MET A 43 6.07 0.66 7.19
CA MET A 43 5.58 -0.43 6.34
C MET A 43 6.70 -1.43 6.04
N THR A 44 6.33 -2.61 5.58
CA THR A 44 7.27 -3.64 5.16
C THR A 44 7.11 -3.96 3.68
N ASP A 45 8.18 -3.82 2.93
CA ASP A 45 8.31 -4.35 1.57
C ASP A 45 8.62 -5.84 1.64
N ALA A 46 7.89 -6.65 0.88
CA ALA A 46 8.07 -8.11 0.87
C ALA A 46 9.49 -8.52 0.44
N ARG A 47 10.15 -7.73 -0.41
CA ARG A 47 11.53 -7.98 -0.85
C ARG A 47 12.53 -7.75 0.30
N LEU A 48 12.30 -6.73 1.13
CA LEU A 48 13.10 -6.52 2.33
C LEU A 48 12.88 -7.65 3.34
N LEU A 49 11.62 -8.06 3.53
CA LEU A 49 11.30 -9.21 4.37
C LEU A 49 12.02 -10.47 3.88
N ALA A 50 12.01 -10.73 2.58
CA ALA A 50 12.72 -11.88 2.00
C ALA A 50 14.23 -11.83 2.27
N ARG A 51 14.87 -10.68 2.09
CA ARG A 51 16.29 -10.49 2.43
C ARG A 51 16.56 -10.68 3.93
N HIS A 52 15.66 -10.19 4.79
CA HIS A 52 15.77 -10.39 6.22
C HIS A 52 15.68 -11.87 6.61
N LEU A 53 14.74 -12.62 6.00
CA LEU A 53 14.60 -14.06 6.24
C LEU A 53 15.84 -14.82 5.76
N GLN A 54 16.39 -14.48 4.60
CA GLN A 54 17.63 -15.06 4.10
C GLN A 54 18.79 -14.78 5.07
N TRP A 55 18.96 -13.53 5.49
CA TRP A 55 19.97 -13.16 6.48
C TRP A 55 19.81 -13.94 7.80
N ALA A 56 18.58 -14.00 8.34
CA ALA A 56 18.30 -14.70 9.60
C ALA A 56 18.59 -16.20 9.52
N SER A 57 18.34 -16.83 8.34
CA SER A 57 18.58 -18.26 8.14
C SER A 57 20.06 -18.63 8.07
N THR A 58 20.93 -17.66 7.72
CA THR A 58 22.38 -17.90 7.52
C THR A 58 23.25 -17.28 8.62
N THR A 59 22.68 -16.46 9.51
CA THR A 59 23.41 -15.75 10.56
C THR A 59 23.29 -16.51 11.89
N PRO A 60 24.40 -17.07 12.46
CA PRO A 60 24.33 -17.82 13.71
C PRO A 60 23.74 -17.04 14.88
N ALA A 61 24.03 -15.73 14.97
CA ALA A 61 23.50 -14.86 16.02
C ALA A 61 21.98 -14.59 15.91
N ALA A 62 21.37 -14.91 14.78
CA ALA A 62 19.92 -14.79 14.57
C ALA A 62 19.15 -16.06 14.94
N ARG A 63 19.84 -17.15 15.25
CA ARG A 63 19.20 -18.44 15.60
C ARG A 63 18.34 -18.29 16.85
N ASP A 64 17.12 -18.85 16.78
CA ASP A 64 16.14 -18.86 17.86
C ASP A 64 15.77 -17.47 18.38
N GLN A 65 15.81 -16.45 17.46
CA GLN A 65 15.49 -15.08 17.78
C GLN A 65 14.21 -14.63 17.04
N ALA A 66 13.38 -13.85 17.73
CA ALA A 66 12.28 -13.12 17.10
C ALA A 66 12.77 -11.72 16.67
N PHE A 67 12.32 -11.27 15.50
CA PHE A 67 12.66 -9.97 14.92
C PHE A 67 11.43 -9.22 14.44
N ASN A 68 11.45 -7.92 14.56
CA ASN A 68 10.59 -7.02 13.83
C ASN A 68 11.25 -6.67 12.49
N VAL A 69 10.43 -6.52 11.43
CA VAL A 69 10.93 -6.14 10.10
C VAL A 69 10.04 -5.07 9.50
N VAL A 70 10.62 -3.91 9.21
CA VAL A 70 10.00 -2.81 8.46
C VAL A 70 11.04 -2.18 7.53
N ASN A 71 10.60 -1.32 6.62
CA ASN A 71 11.46 -0.71 5.59
C ASN A 71 12.63 0.11 6.16
N GLY A 72 12.44 0.72 7.35
CA GLY A 72 13.47 1.51 8.01
C GLY A 72 13.28 3.01 7.87
N ASP A 73 12.33 3.45 7.08
CA ASP A 73 11.80 4.81 7.05
C ASP A 73 10.44 4.90 7.77
N VAL A 74 10.00 6.13 8.02
CA VAL A 74 8.68 6.43 8.57
C VAL A 74 8.05 7.56 7.77
N PHE A 75 6.71 7.57 7.70
CA PHE A 75 5.98 8.58 6.95
C PHE A 75 4.64 8.90 7.60
N ARG A 76 3.97 9.96 7.12
CA ARG A 76 2.56 10.25 7.42
C ARG A 76 1.72 9.95 6.18
N TRP A 77 0.54 9.38 6.37
CA TRP A 77 -0.36 9.16 5.23
C TRP A 77 -0.75 10.47 4.54
N SER A 78 -0.85 11.58 5.25
CA SER A 78 -1.10 12.89 4.63
C SER A 78 -0.07 13.23 3.56
N TRP A 79 1.21 12.99 3.84
CA TRP A 79 2.29 13.19 2.89
C TRP A 79 2.33 12.12 1.78
N MET A 80 2.18 10.85 2.14
CA MET A 80 2.21 9.75 1.17
C MET A 80 1.02 9.80 0.21
N TRP A 81 -0.15 10.26 0.67
CA TRP A 81 -1.34 10.39 -0.13
C TRP A 81 -1.19 11.40 -1.27
N GLU A 82 -0.55 12.53 -1.00
CA GLU A 82 -0.21 13.52 -2.02
C GLU A 82 0.73 12.93 -3.09
N ARG A 83 1.70 12.14 -2.68
CA ARG A 83 2.66 11.48 -3.57
C ARG A 83 2.01 10.40 -4.43
N ILE A 84 1.13 9.59 -3.85
CA ILE A 84 0.34 8.62 -4.60
C ILE A 84 -0.56 9.34 -5.61
N ALA A 85 -1.28 10.36 -5.17
CA ALA A 85 -2.13 11.16 -6.06
C ALA A 85 -1.33 11.75 -7.23
N ALA A 86 -0.15 12.31 -6.96
CA ALA A 86 0.72 12.86 -8.00
C ALA A 86 1.16 11.81 -9.03
N TRP A 87 1.49 10.60 -8.59
CA TRP A 87 1.85 9.50 -9.50
C TRP A 87 0.71 9.14 -10.46
N PHE A 88 -0.53 9.13 -9.96
CA PHE A 88 -1.73 8.88 -10.76
C PHE A 88 -2.27 10.13 -11.47
N ARG A 89 -1.59 11.29 -11.36
CA ARG A 89 -2.03 12.60 -11.91
C ARG A 89 -3.40 13.02 -11.37
N LEU A 90 -3.64 12.75 -10.10
CA LEU A 90 -4.83 13.15 -9.36
C LEU A 90 -4.51 14.35 -8.47
N LYS A 91 -5.53 15.13 -8.15
CA LYS A 91 -5.51 16.07 -7.05
C LYS A 91 -6.18 15.40 -5.84
N PRO A 92 -5.45 15.21 -4.72
CA PRO A 92 -6.05 14.60 -3.55
C PRO A 92 -7.13 15.53 -2.98
N ALA A 93 -8.23 14.93 -2.50
CA ALA A 93 -9.21 15.67 -1.73
C ALA A 93 -8.65 16.01 -0.34
N PRO A 94 -9.12 17.09 0.30
CA PRO A 94 -8.85 17.34 1.71
C PRO A 94 -9.30 16.15 2.57
N TYR A 95 -8.64 15.97 3.73
CA TYR A 95 -9.12 14.97 4.69
C TYR A 95 -10.56 15.31 5.13
N PRO A 96 -11.50 14.36 5.06
CA PRO A 96 -12.90 14.61 5.39
C PRO A 96 -13.09 14.79 6.91
N GLU A 97 -14.23 15.36 7.33
CA GLU A 97 -14.57 15.52 8.76
C GLU A 97 -14.66 14.19 9.50
N ALA A 98 -15.12 13.13 8.79
CA ALA A 98 -15.15 11.75 9.29
C ALA A 98 -14.60 10.80 8.23
N PRO A 99 -13.98 9.67 8.62
CA PRO A 99 -13.50 8.67 7.69
C PRO A 99 -14.59 8.17 6.75
N ILE A 100 -14.25 8.02 5.47
CA ILE A 100 -15.13 7.41 4.47
C ILE A 100 -14.44 6.12 3.98
N PRO A 101 -14.80 4.94 4.51
CA PRO A 101 -14.13 3.68 4.17
C PRO A 101 -14.13 3.40 2.67
N LEU A 102 -13.11 2.70 2.20
CA LEU A 102 -13.05 2.26 0.79
C LEU A 102 -14.21 1.35 0.40
N GLU A 103 -14.72 0.53 1.34
CA GLU A 103 -15.91 -0.28 1.09
C GLU A 103 -17.10 0.58 0.66
N VAL A 104 -17.27 1.77 1.25
CA VAL A 104 -18.30 2.73 0.87
C VAL A 104 -17.95 3.41 -0.46
N GLN A 105 -16.70 3.84 -0.64
CA GLN A 105 -16.25 4.55 -1.84
C GLN A 105 -16.22 3.66 -3.08
N LEU A 106 -16.09 2.35 -2.92
CA LEU A 106 -16.01 1.35 -3.99
C LEU A 106 -17.27 0.46 -4.08
N ALA A 107 -18.36 0.81 -3.41
CA ALA A 107 -19.57 -0.03 -3.35
C ALA A 107 -20.15 -0.35 -4.75
N ASP A 108 -20.00 0.55 -5.70
CA ASP A 108 -20.46 0.41 -7.10
C ASP A 108 -19.32 0.18 -8.10
N ALA A 109 -18.11 -0.09 -7.61
CA ALA A 109 -16.90 -0.05 -8.43
C ALA A 109 -16.69 -1.28 -9.31
N ALA A 110 -17.37 -2.40 -9.06
CA ALA A 110 -17.15 -3.64 -9.81
C ALA A 110 -17.46 -3.48 -11.30
N SER A 111 -18.62 -2.89 -11.63
CA SER A 111 -19.01 -2.62 -13.03
C SER A 111 -18.15 -1.53 -13.67
N LEU A 112 -17.77 -0.51 -12.92
CA LEU A 112 -16.86 0.54 -13.38
C LEU A 112 -15.48 -0.01 -13.70
N TRP A 113 -14.96 -0.89 -12.84
CA TRP A 113 -13.68 -1.53 -13.10
C TRP A 113 -13.70 -2.40 -14.35
N GLU A 114 -14.76 -3.20 -14.54
CA GLU A 114 -14.93 -4.02 -15.74
C GLU A 114 -14.92 -3.17 -17.02
N GLU A 115 -15.59 -2.00 -16.99
CA GLU A 115 -15.58 -1.07 -18.12
C GLU A 115 -14.18 -0.48 -18.37
N ILE A 116 -13.50 -0.03 -17.31
CA ILE A 116 -12.11 0.48 -17.37
C ILE A 116 -11.18 -0.59 -17.93
N ALA A 117 -11.26 -1.81 -17.39
CA ALA A 117 -10.42 -2.93 -17.81
C ALA A 117 -10.61 -3.27 -19.30
N ARG A 118 -11.85 -3.25 -19.79
CA ARG A 118 -12.16 -3.46 -21.21
C ARG A 118 -11.62 -2.32 -22.08
N ARG A 119 -11.81 -1.05 -21.64
CA ARG A 119 -11.36 0.14 -22.38
C ARG A 119 -9.84 0.17 -22.55
N HIS A 120 -9.10 -0.23 -21.53
CA HIS A 120 -7.64 -0.21 -21.51
C HIS A 120 -6.98 -1.57 -21.81
N ALA A 121 -7.77 -2.59 -22.18
CA ALA A 121 -7.31 -3.96 -22.43
C ALA A 121 -6.45 -4.51 -21.27
N LEU A 122 -6.91 -4.34 -20.03
CA LEU A 122 -6.22 -4.80 -18.84
C LEU A 122 -6.29 -6.32 -18.71
N ALA A 123 -5.35 -6.90 -17.96
CA ALA A 123 -5.23 -8.35 -17.79
C ALA A 123 -6.27 -8.93 -16.82
N GLU A 124 -6.82 -8.12 -15.89
CA GLU A 124 -7.80 -8.60 -14.91
C GLU A 124 -9.02 -7.67 -14.88
N HIS A 125 -10.19 -8.25 -15.10
CA HIS A 125 -11.47 -7.57 -15.16
C HIS A 125 -12.28 -7.68 -13.86
N ASP A 126 -11.95 -8.64 -13.01
CA ASP A 126 -12.62 -8.82 -11.72
C ASP A 126 -11.93 -7.99 -10.63
N LEU A 127 -12.63 -6.95 -10.17
CA LEU A 127 -12.16 -6.07 -9.09
C LEU A 127 -11.79 -6.83 -7.83
N HIS A 128 -12.57 -7.85 -7.46
CA HIS A 128 -12.40 -8.59 -6.20
C HIS A 128 -11.14 -9.48 -6.19
N ARG A 129 -10.61 -9.80 -7.37
CA ARG A 129 -9.33 -10.51 -7.49
C ARG A 129 -8.13 -9.58 -7.32
N LEU A 130 -8.31 -8.27 -7.49
CA LEU A 130 -7.26 -7.26 -7.42
C LEU A 130 -7.23 -6.50 -6.10
N ALA A 131 -8.40 -6.17 -5.57
CA ALA A 131 -8.53 -5.22 -4.48
C ALA A 131 -9.40 -5.77 -3.34
N SER A 132 -8.98 -5.48 -2.11
CA SER A 132 -9.75 -5.74 -0.90
C SER A 132 -9.93 -4.43 -0.14
N ALA A 133 -11.09 -3.80 -0.34
CA ALA A 133 -11.46 -2.57 0.37
C ALA A 133 -11.46 -2.82 1.88
N TRP A 134 -12.13 -3.88 2.33
CA TRP A 134 -12.21 -4.26 3.74
C TRP A 134 -10.83 -4.39 4.41
N HIS A 135 -9.89 -5.10 3.78
CA HIS A 135 -8.56 -5.29 4.36
C HIS A 135 -7.78 -3.98 4.45
N THR A 136 -7.88 -3.14 3.43
CA THR A 136 -7.24 -1.82 3.41
C THR A 136 -7.87 -0.89 4.45
N ASP A 137 -9.20 -0.92 4.61
CA ASP A 137 -9.90 -0.14 5.63
C ASP A 137 -9.52 -0.58 7.05
N ALA A 138 -9.35 -1.89 7.29
CA ALA A 138 -8.88 -2.40 8.59
C ALA A 138 -7.49 -1.87 8.94
N ASP A 139 -6.59 -1.76 7.97
CA ASP A 139 -5.25 -1.21 8.19
C ASP A 139 -5.25 0.31 8.36
N LEU A 140 -5.93 1.04 7.48
CA LEU A 140 -5.95 2.50 7.50
C LEU A 140 -6.89 3.07 8.56
N GLY A 141 -7.84 2.28 9.06
CA GLY A 141 -8.79 2.68 10.10
C GLY A 141 -8.26 2.58 11.53
N ARG A 142 -7.04 2.06 11.75
CA ARG A 142 -6.49 1.86 13.10
C ARG A 142 -6.51 3.15 13.92
N PRO A 143 -6.95 3.10 15.21
CA PRO A 143 -7.05 4.29 16.06
C PRO A 143 -5.74 4.57 16.83
N VAL A 144 -4.64 3.91 16.51
CA VAL A 144 -3.37 4.00 17.24
C VAL A 144 -2.20 4.25 16.30
N GLU A 145 -1.22 5.01 16.77
CA GLU A 145 0.10 5.13 16.14
C GLU A 145 0.94 3.90 16.51
N VAL A 146 1.60 3.31 15.53
CA VAL A 146 2.49 2.17 15.74
C VAL A 146 3.78 2.40 14.96
N LEU A 147 4.91 2.32 15.66
CA LEU A 147 6.24 2.32 15.07
C LEU A 147 7.01 1.08 15.51
N THR A 148 7.76 0.55 14.60
CA THR A 148 8.46 -0.73 14.78
C THR A 148 9.96 -0.52 15.02
N ASP A 149 10.48 -1.04 16.12
CA ASP A 149 11.91 -1.01 16.42
C ASP A 149 12.66 -2.18 15.76
N MET A 150 13.59 -1.84 14.87
CA MET A 150 14.52 -2.80 14.22
C MET A 150 15.92 -2.83 14.84
N SER A 151 16.14 -2.20 15.98
CA SER A 151 17.47 -2.09 16.58
C SER A 151 18.13 -3.44 16.82
N LYS A 152 17.34 -4.49 17.12
CA LYS A 152 17.86 -5.85 17.32
C LYS A 152 18.51 -6.42 16.05
N SER A 153 17.81 -6.35 14.92
CA SER A 153 18.34 -6.80 13.62
C SER A 153 19.60 -6.03 13.24
N ARG A 154 19.57 -4.70 13.42
CA ARG A 154 20.69 -3.82 13.09
C ARG A 154 21.93 -4.12 13.93
N ARG A 155 21.78 -4.34 15.24
CA ARG A 155 22.90 -4.73 16.13
C ARG A 155 23.51 -6.06 15.74
N LEU A 156 22.75 -6.96 15.13
CA LEU A 156 23.21 -8.27 14.66
C LEU A 156 23.68 -8.27 13.20
N GLY A 157 23.73 -7.10 12.56
CA GLY A 157 24.34 -6.91 11.24
C GLY A 157 23.38 -6.86 10.05
N PHE A 158 22.06 -6.88 10.26
CA PHE A 158 21.13 -6.62 9.17
C PHE A 158 20.97 -5.10 8.98
N LEU A 159 21.61 -4.55 7.97
CA LEU A 159 21.64 -3.10 7.68
C LEU A 159 20.81 -2.69 6.47
N ASP A 160 20.19 -3.64 5.79
CA ASP A 160 19.35 -3.35 4.63
C ASP A 160 18.17 -2.46 5.03
N TYR A 161 17.75 -1.65 4.09
CA TYR A 161 16.57 -0.79 4.18
C TYR A 161 15.84 -0.73 2.84
N GLN A 162 14.64 -0.20 2.84
CA GLN A 162 13.84 0.08 1.65
C GLN A 162 13.12 1.43 1.84
N SER A 163 13.08 2.26 0.80
CA SER A 163 12.22 3.44 0.81
C SER A 163 10.77 3.02 0.60
N THR A 164 9.88 3.43 1.50
CA THR A 164 8.44 3.11 1.37
C THR A 164 7.82 3.80 0.14
N GLY A 165 8.24 5.03 -0.16
CA GLY A 165 7.81 5.73 -1.37
C GLY A 165 8.19 4.97 -2.64
N ASP A 166 9.43 4.51 -2.72
CA ASP A 166 9.91 3.73 -3.87
C ASP A 166 9.19 2.38 -3.97
N SER A 167 8.89 1.73 -2.84
CA SER A 167 8.09 0.50 -2.82
C SER A 167 6.72 0.68 -3.47
N PHE A 168 6.04 1.80 -3.22
CA PHE A 168 4.77 2.11 -3.89
C PHE A 168 4.98 2.39 -5.38
N TYR A 169 5.95 3.21 -5.75
CA TYR A 169 6.16 3.62 -7.14
C TYR A 169 6.59 2.44 -8.03
N GLU A 170 7.49 1.60 -7.54
CA GLU A 170 7.93 0.39 -8.23
C GLU A 170 6.77 -0.61 -8.39
N LEU A 171 5.92 -0.76 -7.35
CA LEU A 171 4.72 -1.58 -7.44
C LEU A 171 3.77 -1.04 -8.51
N PHE A 172 3.49 0.27 -8.51
CA PHE A 172 2.60 0.87 -9.50
C PHE A 172 3.14 0.76 -10.93
N ALA A 173 4.45 0.93 -11.09
CA ALA A 173 5.11 0.74 -12.39
C ALA A 173 4.96 -0.72 -12.87
N ALA A 174 5.20 -1.69 -12.00
CA ALA A 174 5.04 -3.11 -12.33
C ALA A 174 3.58 -3.49 -12.63
N LEU A 175 2.60 -2.92 -11.90
CA LEU A 175 1.18 -3.13 -12.19
C LEU A 175 0.81 -2.59 -13.58
N ARG A 176 1.36 -1.44 -13.97
CA ARG A 176 1.16 -0.86 -15.30
C ARG A 176 1.82 -1.72 -16.37
N GLU A 177 3.06 -2.16 -16.18
CA GLU A 177 3.75 -3.04 -17.12
C GLU A 177 3.01 -4.37 -17.32
N ALA A 178 2.47 -4.94 -16.25
CA ALA A 178 1.65 -6.15 -16.27
C ALA A 178 0.22 -5.90 -16.81
N ARG A 179 -0.13 -4.66 -17.19
CA ARG A 179 -1.48 -4.26 -17.61
C ARG A 179 -2.56 -4.59 -16.57
N ILE A 180 -2.24 -4.48 -15.31
CA ILE A 180 -3.22 -4.57 -14.21
C ILE A 180 -3.89 -3.21 -14.01
N ILE A 181 -3.15 -2.11 -14.23
CA ILE A 181 -3.67 -0.74 -14.27
C ILE A 181 -3.23 -0.04 -15.56
N PRO A 182 -3.93 1.00 -16.04
CA PRO A 182 -3.57 1.74 -17.26
C PRO A 182 -2.37 2.65 -17.11
#